data_58b5d63dac1491b0b67d5f09b22b1ac6
#
_entry.id   58b5d63dac1491b0b67d5f09b22b1ac6
#
_cell.length_a   1.000
_cell.length_b   1.000
_cell.length_c   1.000
_cell.angle_alpha   90.00
_cell.angle_beta   90.00
_cell.angle_gamma   90.00
#
_symmetry.space_group_name_H-M   'P 1'
#
loop_
_entity.id
_entity.type
_entity.pdbx_description
1 polymer ?
#
loop_
_entity_poly.entity_id
_entity_poly.type
_entity_poly.pdbx_seq_one_letter_code
_entity_poly.pdbx_strand_id
1 'polypeptide(L)'
;MFTTESQINGFIAEYRRSRVITETSVRAILKRAIEWEKKHDKAFYEFNKEEALEMFKSAHAISVVSLQNANLTLKHAARYFLRMAGGSVYEEIGKYDLDECVDKSKRDGLIFTKDEIEDIQGQLLNWVDKCILFLLFEGVGGDKLSELTFMERDQVSHKDLKIYFYNGKVINITEEEYEMLQKGFAEDESISFGDTLRVAKVVSHGIYKERTNALSANDDIKNPAHVEKRYRWVQRRMMLISKNFDIQITSGSIGDSGLLHYIKEGMKESNLNFVEFTKSKEAQKLAWRYGIKSQLYPQILRDKFIKYFS
;
A
#
# COMPACT_ATOMS: atom_id res chain seq x y z
N MET A 1 3.01 -35.48 10.95
CA MET A 1 3.00 -35.77 9.48
C MET A 1 2.89 -34.41 8.78
N PHE A 2 3.88 -34.05 7.98
CA PHE A 2 3.91 -32.71 7.37
C PHE A 2 2.83 -32.52 6.29
N THR A 3 2.36 -31.30 6.16
CA THR A 3 1.35 -30.92 5.15
C THR A 3 1.90 -31.08 3.73
N THR A 4 1.20 -31.83 2.89
CA THR A 4 1.61 -32.15 1.51
C THR A 4 1.03 -31.14 0.52
N GLU A 5 1.66 -31.02 -0.67
CA GLU A 5 1.17 -30.15 -1.75
C GLU A 5 -0.25 -30.56 -2.22
N SER A 6 -0.55 -31.85 -2.24
CA SER A 6 -1.89 -32.35 -2.57
C SER A 6 -2.96 -31.88 -1.58
N GLN A 7 -2.62 -31.87 -0.29
CA GLN A 7 -3.51 -31.38 0.76
C GLN A 7 -3.73 -29.85 0.65
N ILE A 8 -2.66 -29.10 0.33
CA ILE A 8 -2.74 -27.65 0.08
C ILE A 8 -3.70 -27.36 -1.07
N ASN A 9 -3.55 -28.06 -2.19
CA ASN A 9 -4.40 -27.89 -3.36
C ASN A 9 -5.86 -28.21 -3.04
N GLY A 10 -6.12 -29.27 -2.27
CA GLY A 10 -7.45 -29.63 -1.79
C GLY A 10 -8.08 -28.53 -0.94
N PHE A 11 -7.32 -28.01 0.04
CA PHE A 11 -7.77 -26.89 0.88
C PHE A 11 -8.07 -25.64 0.05
N ILE A 12 -7.18 -25.25 -0.85
CA ILE A 12 -7.36 -24.05 -1.68
C ILE A 12 -8.62 -24.17 -2.55
N ALA A 13 -8.87 -25.34 -3.15
CA ALA A 13 -10.05 -25.57 -3.97
C ALA A 13 -11.37 -25.41 -3.19
N GLU A 14 -11.39 -25.85 -1.93
CA GLU A 14 -12.54 -25.68 -1.04
C GLU A 14 -12.68 -24.26 -0.51
N TYR A 15 -11.57 -23.67 -0.05
CA TYR A 15 -11.53 -22.33 0.55
C TYR A 15 -11.93 -21.21 -0.41
N ARG A 16 -11.55 -21.31 -1.69
CA ARG A 16 -11.95 -20.35 -2.74
C ARG A 16 -13.44 -20.30 -3.02
N ARG A 17 -14.17 -21.37 -2.76
CA ARG A 17 -15.64 -21.38 -2.93
C ARG A 17 -16.35 -20.47 -1.92
N SER A 18 -15.71 -20.15 -0.81
CA SER A 18 -16.32 -19.43 0.31
C SER A 18 -15.81 -18.00 0.49
N ARG A 19 -14.69 -17.56 -0.16
CA ARG A 19 -14.04 -16.28 0.12
C ARG A 19 -13.32 -15.65 -1.08
N VAL A 20 -13.29 -14.31 -1.09
CA VAL A 20 -12.55 -13.48 -2.08
C VAL A 20 -11.10 -13.30 -1.61
N ILE A 21 -10.33 -14.39 -1.54
CA ILE A 21 -8.88 -14.32 -1.28
C ILE A 21 -8.14 -14.88 -2.49
N THR A 22 -7.04 -14.23 -2.88
CA THR A 22 -6.25 -14.73 -4.01
C THR A 22 -5.52 -16.01 -3.62
N GLU A 23 -5.48 -16.97 -4.53
CA GLU A 23 -4.75 -18.23 -4.35
C GLU A 23 -3.29 -17.99 -3.96
N THR A 24 -2.64 -17.00 -4.59
CA THR A 24 -1.25 -16.62 -4.31
C THR A 24 -1.03 -16.25 -2.84
N SER A 25 -1.96 -15.48 -2.25
CA SER A 25 -1.86 -15.10 -0.83
C SER A 25 -2.01 -16.29 0.11
N VAL A 26 -2.97 -17.19 -0.19
CA VAL A 26 -3.18 -18.40 0.61
C VAL A 26 -1.96 -19.31 0.55
N ARG A 27 -1.40 -19.52 -0.66
CA ARG A 27 -0.18 -20.33 -0.84
C ARG A 27 1.02 -19.75 -0.09
N ALA A 28 1.21 -18.45 -0.11
CA ALA A 28 2.31 -17.78 0.59
C ALA A 28 2.21 -17.99 2.13
N ILE A 29 0.99 -17.88 2.69
CA ILE A 29 0.74 -18.12 4.11
C ILE A 29 1.02 -19.59 4.48
N LEU A 30 0.46 -20.54 3.71
CA LEU A 30 0.65 -21.97 3.96
C LEU A 30 2.12 -22.39 3.78
N LYS A 31 2.82 -21.85 2.77
CA LYS A 31 4.24 -22.13 2.56
C LYS A 31 5.06 -21.79 3.80
N ARG A 32 4.83 -20.62 4.40
CA ARG A 32 5.50 -20.22 5.64
C ARG A 32 5.17 -21.18 6.79
N ALA A 33 3.92 -21.56 6.97
CA ALA A 33 3.53 -22.50 7.99
C ALA A 33 4.25 -23.85 7.83
N ILE A 34 4.38 -24.35 6.62
CA ILE A 34 5.10 -25.60 6.30
C ILE A 34 6.61 -25.48 6.53
N GLU A 35 7.21 -24.33 6.27
CA GLU A 35 8.61 -24.07 6.61
C GLU A 35 8.82 -24.17 8.13
N TRP A 36 7.85 -23.69 8.90
CA TRP A 36 7.85 -23.81 10.37
C TRP A 36 7.55 -25.23 10.86
N GLU A 37 6.69 -26.01 10.21
CA GLU A 37 6.51 -27.45 10.47
C GLU A 37 7.86 -28.19 10.46
N LYS A 38 8.65 -27.93 9.41
CA LYS A 38 9.99 -28.54 9.25
C LYS A 38 10.97 -28.12 10.34
N LYS A 39 10.87 -26.86 10.79
CA LYS A 39 11.74 -26.33 11.85
C LYS A 39 11.43 -26.95 13.22
N HIS A 40 10.15 -27.20 13.49
CA HIS A 40 9.68 -27.67 14.79
C HIS A 40 9.35 -29.16 14.82
N ASP A 41 9.53 -29.86 13.70
CA ASP A 41 9.14 -31.29 13.51
C ASP A 41 7.70 -31.59 13.94
N LYS A 42 6.78 -30.67 13.65
CA LYS A 42 5.41 -30.66 14.15
C LYS A 42 4.48 -29.97 13.15
N ALA A 43 3.30 -30.53 12.92
CA ALA A 43 2.35 -29.94 11.99
C ALA A 43 1.85 -28.55 12.50
N PHE A 44 1.68 -27.56 11.64
CA PHE A 44 1.31 -26.21 12.02
C PHE A 44 -0.01 -26.14 12.82
N TYR A 45 -0.93 -27.02 12.55
CA TYR A 45 -2.21 -27.10 13.25
C TYR A 45 -2.11 -27.73 14.65
N GLU A 46 -0.93 -28.24 15.03
CA GLU A 46 -0.58 -28.75 16.37
C GLU A 46 0.26 -27.77 17.17
N PHE A 47 0.60 -26.59 16.61
CA PHE A 47 1.37 -25.57 17.32
C PHE A 47 0.64 -25.09 18.57
N ASN A 48 1.43 -24.78 19.60
CA ASN A 48 0.94 -24.02 20.73
C ASN A 48 0.92 -22.51 20.39
N LYS A 49 0.40 -21.67 21.30
CA LYS A 49 0.27 -20.23 21.08
C LYS A 49 1.61 -19.55 20.85
N GLU A 50 2.65 -19.93 21.57
CA GLU A 50 3.99 -19.34 21.49
C GLU A 50 4.63 -19.64 20.12
N GLU A 51 4.60 -20.90 19.69
CA GLU A 51 5.10 -21.34 18.37
C GLU A 51 4.38 -20.61 17.22
N ALA A 52 3.07 -20.46 17.32
CA ALA A 52 2.27 -19.74 16.31
C ALA A 52 2.62 -18.23 16.28
N LEU A 53 2.79 -17.59 17.45
CA LEU A 53 3.18 -16.18 17.53
C LEU A 53 4.60 -15.95 17.04
N GLU A 54 5.55 -16.86 17.32
CA GLU A 54 6.89 -16.79 16.75
C GLU A 54 6.87 -16.87 15.22
N MET A 55 6.04 -17.77 14.66
CA MET A 55 5.84 -17.84 13.22
C MET A 55 5.30 -16.52 12.65
N PHE A 56 4.33 -15.88 13.33
CA PHE A 56 3.82 -14.57 12.91
C PHE A 56 4.88 -13.47 13.02
N LYS A 57 5.70 -13.44 14.06
CA LYS A 57 6.84 -12.51 14.18
C LYS A 57 7.85 -12.68 13.05
N SER A 58 8.16 -13.92 12.66
CA SER A 58 9.09 -14.21 11.56
C SER A 58 8.58 -13.74 10.19
N ALA A 59 7.28 -13.40 10.09
CA ALA A 59 6.71 -12.84 8.89
C ALA A 59 7.17 -11.42 8.59
N HIS A 60 7.73 -10.71 9.58
CA HIS A 60 8.09 -9.30 9.49
C HIS A 60 6.98 -8.44 8.90
N ALA A 61 5.74 -8.74 9.28
CA ALA A 61 4.57 -8.03 8.77
C ALA A 61 4.51 -6.62 9.37
N ILE A 62 4.22 -5.64 8.52
CA ILE A 62 4.12 -4.22 8.91
C ILE A 62 2.71 -3.82 9.36
N SER A 63 1.74 -4.72 9.28
CA SER A 63 0.33 -4.44 9.55
C SER A 63 -0.32 -5.60 10.30
N VAL A 64 -1.04 -5.27 11.39
CA VAL A 64 -1.86 -6.24 12.12
C VAL A 64 -2.95 -6.87 11.23
N VAL A 65 -3.48 -6.13 10.25
CA VAL A 65 -4.50 -6.65 9.31
C VAL A 65 -3.95 -7.78 8.46
N SER A 66 -2.68 -7.67 8.00
CA SER A 66 -2.02 -8.76 7.27
C SER A 66 -1.89 -10.02 8.12
N LEU A 67 -1.54 -9.87 9.41
CA LEU A 67 -1.45 -10.99 10.35
C LEU A 67 -2.83 -11.56 10.70
N GLN A 68 -3.85 -10.73 10.85
CA GLN A 68 -5.24 -11.19 11.03
C GLN A 68 -5.73 -12.04 9.85
N ASN A 69 -5.43 -11.61 8.60
CA ASN A 69 -5.76 -12.39 7.41
C ASN A 69 -4.98 -13.71 7.35
N ALA A 70 -3.71 -13.70 7.75
CA ALA A 70 -2.90 -14.92 7.85
C ALA A 70 -3.44 -15.85 8.92
N ASN A 71 -3.74 -15.36 10.12
CA ASN A 71 -4.34 -16.15 11.21
C ASN A 71 -5.67 -16.76 10.80
N LEU A 72 -6.55 -15.97 10.15
CA LEU A 72 -7.82 -16.45 9.65
C LEU A 72 -7.66 -17.56 8.61
N THR A 73 -6.68 -17.44 7.71
CA THR A 73 -6.36 -18.48 6.72
C THR A 73 -5.88 -19.75 7.40
N LEU A 74 -4.95 -19.65 8.36
CA LEU A 74 -4.43 -20.79 9.11
C LEU A 74 -5.49 -21.46 9.99
N LYS A 75 -6.37 -20.68 10.61
CA LYS A 75 -7.54 -21.18 11.33
C LYS A 75 -8.43 -22.08 10.43
N HIS A 76 -8.73 -21.63 9.22
CA HIS A 76 -9.52 -22.43 8.28
C HIS A 76 -8.75 -23.63 7.77
N ALA A 77 -7.45 -23.49 7.49
CA ALA A 77 -6.62 -24.61 7.08
C ALA A 77 -6.51 -25.68 8.18
N ALA A 78 -6.28 -25.26 9.43
CA ALA A 78 -6.25 -26.18 10.57
C ALA A 78 -7.55 -26.98 10.72
N ARG A 79 -8.71 -26.31 10.60
CA ARG A 79 -10.02 -26.97 10.62
C ARG A 79 -10.18 -27.99 9.48
N TYR A 80 -9.73 -27.63 8.29
CA TYR A 80 -9.77 -28.51 7.13
C TYR A 80 -8.91 -29.77 7.33
N PHE A 81 -7.68 -29.59 7.82
CA PHE A 81 -6.74 -30.72 8.01
C PHE A 81 -7.12 -31.59 9.22
N LEU A 82 -7.57 -31.00 10.30
CA LEU A 82 -8.02 -31.75 11.49
C LEU A 82 -9.42 -32.37 11.31
N ARG A 83 -10.16 -31.97 10.26
CA ARG A 83 -11.58 -32.31 10.07
C ARG A 83 -12.46 -32.01 11.29
N MET A 84 -12.13 -30.95 12.00
CA MET A 84 -12.77 -30.54 13.26
C MET A 84 -13.40 -29.16 13.12
N ALA A 85 -14.50 -28.93 13.86
CA ALA A 85 -15.20 -27.64 13.86
C ALA A 85 -14.45 -26.51 14.61
N GLY A 86 -13.44 -26.84 15.42
CA GLY A 86 -12.66 -25.91 16.22
C GLY A 86 -11.47 -26.58 16.93
N GLY A 87 -10.78 -25.86 17.80
CA GLY A 87 -9.73 -26.42 18.67
C GLY A 87 -8.30 -26.20 18.20
N SER A 88 -8.06 -25.38 17.15
CA SER A 88 -6.69 -24.98 16.81
C SER A 88 -6.30 -23.72 17.57
N VAL A 89 -5.01 -23.58 17.89
CA VAL A 89 -4.44 -22.40 18.55
C VAL A 89 -4.79 -21.08 17.85
N TYR A 90 -5.00 -21.10 16.51
CA TYR A 90 -5.37 -19.93 15.73
C TYR A 90 -6.75 -19.36 16.08
N GLU A 91 -7.56 -20.06 16.88
CA GLU A 91 -8.82 -19.56 17.42
C GLU A 91 -8.64 -18.72 18.68
N GLU A 92 -7.57 -18.97 19.41
CA GLU A 92 -7.21 -18.31 20.67
C GLU A 92 -6.40 -17.03 20.44
N ILE A 93 -5.76 -16.89 19.27
CA ILE A 93 -4.93 -15.74 18.93
C ILE A 93 -5.81 -14.55 18.58
N GLY A 94 -5.78 -13.52 19.44
CA GLY A 94 -6.54 -12.29 19.29
C GLY A 94 -5.76 -11.19 18.55
N LYS A 95 -6.46 -10.06 18.33
CA LYS A 95 -5.87 -8.88 17.69
C LYS A 95 -4.66 -8.34 18.45
N TYR A 96 -4.70 -8.33 19.78
CA TYR A 96 -3.59 -7.83 20.61
C TYR A 96 -2.34 -8.69 20.48
N ASP A 97 -2.49 -10.01 20.50
CA ASP A 97 -1.37 -10.93 20.28
C ASP A 97 -0.68 -10.68 18.93
N LEU A 98 -1.49 -10.43 17.89
CA LEU A 98 -0.99 -10.18 16.54
C LEU A 98 -0.36 -8.78 16.39
N ASP A 99 -0.84 -7.77 17.14
CA ASP A 99 -0.24 -6.44 17.13
C ASP A 99 1.19 -6.45 17.71
N GLU A 100 1.43 -7.31 18.71
CA GLU A 100 2.78 -7.56 19.27
C GLU A 100 3.72 -8.28 18.28
N CYS A 101 3.16 -8.94 17.27
CA CYS A 101 3.93 -9.62 16.21
C CYS A 101 4.25 -8.69 15.03
N VAL A 102 3.72 -7.46 14.99
CA VAL A 102 4.02 -6.48 13.93
C VAL A 102 5.47 -6.02 14.06
N ASP A 103 6.20 -6.05 12.96
CA ASP A 103 7.55 -5.49 12.88
C ASP A 103 7.47 -3.95 12.89
N LYS A 104 7.49 -3.39 14.09
CA LYS A 104 7.36 -1.94 14.30
C LYS A 104 8.54 -1.19 13.69
N SER A 105 9.76 -1.72 13.76
CA SER A 105 10.95 -1.08 13.20
C SER A 105 10.85 -0.95 11.68
N LYS A 106 10.40 -2.01 11.03
CA LYS A 106 10.18 -2.01 9.59
C LYS A 106 9.03 -1.08 9.19
N ARG A 107 7.95 -1.05 9.97
CA ARG A 107 6.83 -0.14 9.77
C ARG A 107 7.24 1.33 9.96
N ASP A 108 8.07 1.62 10.95
CA ASP A 108 8.51 2.98 11.27
C ASP A 108 9.51 3.50 10.24
N GLY A 109 10.33 2.64 9.66
CA GLY A 109 11.20 2.96 8.53
C GLY A 109 10.49 3.19 7.18
N LEU A 110 9.15 3.15 7.15
CA LEU A 110 8.35 3.44 5.96
C LEU A 110 7.80 4.87 5.92
N ILE A 111 8.13 5.71 6.88
CA ILE A 111 7.74 7.12 6.89
C ILE A 111 8.92 7.96 6.43
N PHE A 112 8.72 8.71 5.38
CA PHE A 112 9.71 9.57 4.76
C PHE A 112 9.38 11.03 5.04
N THR A 113 10.42 11.85 5.22
CA THR A 113 10.27 13.32 5.21
C THR A 113 10.03 13.81 3.78
N LYS A 114 9.58 15.06 3.63
CA LYS A 114 9.42 15.68 2.31
C LYS A 114 10.76 15.73 1.58
N ASP A 115 11.82 16.13 2.27
CA ASP A 115 13.18 16.22 1.71
C ASP A 115 13.68 14.86 1.21
N GLU A 116 13.45 13.77 1.96
CA GLU A 116 13.82 12.42 1.51
C GLU A 116 13.05 11.99 0.25
N ILE A 117 11.79 12.36 0.12
CA ILE A 117 11.00 12.10 -1.10
C ILE A 117 11.55 12.93 -2.28
N GLU A 118 11.88 14.19 -2.06
CA GLU A 118 12.47 15.07 -3.07
C GLU A 118 13.85 14.56 -3.52
N ASP A 119 14.67 14.06 -2.59
CA ASP A 119 15.96 13.43 -2.91
C ASP A 119 15.80 12.18 -3.77
N ILE A 120 14.83 11.33 -3.45
CA ILE A 120 14.51 10.14 -4.27
C ILE A 120 14.03 10.60 -5.65
N GLN A 121 13.13 11.58 -5.72
CA GLN A 121 12.63 12.13 -6.99
C GLN A 121 13.78 12.69 -7.85
N GLY A 122 14.74 13.40 -7.23
CA GLY A 122 15.91 13.95 -7.90
C GLY A 122 16.71 12.90 -8.66
N GLN A 123 16.80 11.69 -8.15
CA GLN A 123 17.57 10.58 -8.71
C GLN A 123 16.78 9.70 -9.70
N LEU A 124 15.45 9.86 -9.81
CA LEU A 124 14.63 9.09 -10.75
C LEU A 124 14.84 9.56 -12.18
N LEU A 125 14.90 8.63 -13.12
CA LEU A 125 15.09 8.92 -14.55
C LEU A 125 13.80 9.26 -15.27
N ASN A 126 12.69 8.62 -14.87
CA ASN A 126 11.39 8.81 -15.50
C ASN A 126 10.62 9.93 -14.78
N TRP A 127 10.11 10.88 -15.54
CA TRP A 127 9.29 11.95 -14.99
C TRP A 127 7.99 11.44 -14.37
N VAL A 128 7.40 10.41 -14.97
CA VAL A 128 6.19 9.79 -14.44
C VAL A 128 6.40 9.18 -13.04
N ASP A 129 7.60 8.65 -12.74
CA ASP A 129 7.90 8.13 -11.40
C ASP A 129 8.00 9.24 -10.36
N LYS A 130 8.60 10.39 -10.75
CA LYS A 130 8.62 11.60 -9.92
C LYS A 130 7.20 12.09 -9.62
N CYS A 131 6.35 12.15 -10.66
CA CYS A 131 4.94 12.53 -10.50
C CYS A 131 4.17 11.58 -9.59
N ILE A 132 4.40 10.25 -9.69
CA ILE A 132 3.74 9.27 -8.83
C ILE A 132 4.08 9.51 -7.36
N LEU A 133 5.36 9.70 -7.03
CA LEU A 133 5.78 9.96 -5.64
C LEU A 133 5.17 11.26 -5.11
N PHE A 134 5.25 12.34 -5.90
CA PHE A 134 4.65 13.63 -5.56
C PHE A 134 3.14 13.51 -5.31
N LEU A 135 2.40 12.97 -6.27
CA LEU A 135 0.94 12.87 -6.17
C LEU A 135 0.49 12.01 -4.99
N LEU A 136 1.18 10.89 -4.72
CA LEU A 136 0.91 10.06 -3.55
C LEU A 136 1.18 10.81 -2.24
N PHE A 137 2.28 11.57 -2.17
CA PHE A 137 2.63 12.39 -1.02
C PHE A 137 1.57 13.47 -0.78
N GLU A 138 1.04 14.07 -1.85
CA GLU A 138 -0.04 15.05 -1.82
C GLU A 138 -1.44 14.44 -1.54
N GLY A 139 -1.51 13.14 -1.28
CA GLY A 139 -2.76 12.43 -0.95
C GLY A 139 -3.65 12.17 -2.15
N VAL A 140 -3.09 12.15 -3.37
CA VAL A 140 -3.83 11.72 -4.56
C VAL A 140 -3.96 10.20 -4.55
N GLY A 141 -5.17 9.70 -4.40
CA GLY A 141 -5.44 8.28 -4.20
C GLY A 141 -6.72 7.81 -4.88
N GLY A 142 -7.82 7.81 -4.12
CA GLY A 142 -9.08 7.22 -4.54
C GLY A 142 -9.08 5.68 -4.43
N ASP A 143 -10.18 5.04 -4.85
CA ASP A 143 -10.22 3.58 -4.90
C ASP A 143 -9.16 3.07 -5.90
N LYS A 144 -8.29 2.16 -5.43
CA LYS A 144 -7.18 1.62 -6.23
C LYS A 144 -6.37 2.68 -6.98
N LEU A 145 -6.10 3.81 -6.33
CA LEU A 145 -5.34 4.93 -6.88
C LEU A 145 -5.95 5.52 -8.18
N SER A 146 -7.26 5.45 -8.33
CA SER A 146 -7.95 5.91 -9.54
C SER A 146 -7.77 7.41 -9.79
N GLU A 147 -7.74 8.26 -8.74
CA GLU A 147 -7.47 9.69 -8.89
C GLU A 147 -6.10 9.96 -9.56
N LEU A 148 -5.09 9.16 -9.21
CA LEU A 148 -3.75 9.29 -9.78
C LEU A 148 -3.68 8.72 -11.19
N THR A 149 -4.22 7.52 -11.39
CA THR A 149 -4.01 6.76 -12.63
C THR A 149 -4.90 7.21 -13.79
N PHE A 150 -6.00 7.91 -13.49
CA PHE A 150 -6.88 8.55 -14.50
C PHE A 150 -6.72 10.07 -14.54
N MET A 151 -5.67 10.61 -13.90
CA MET A 151 -5.38 12.03 -13.93
C MET A 151 -4.96 12.47 -15.33
N GLU A 152 -5.59 13.50 -15.85
CA GLU A 152 -5.36 14.07 -17.17
C GLU A 152 -4.72 15.47 -17.06
N ARG A 153 -4.15 15.94 -18.19
CA ARG A 153 -3.42 17.21 -18.24
C ARG A 153 -4.32 18.42 -17.97
N ASP A 154 -5.57 18.38 -18.41
CA ASP A 154 -6.55 19.48 -18.28
C ASP A 154 -6.97 19.74 -16.82
N GLN A 155 -6.73 18.79 -15.94
CA GLN A 155 -6.95 18.94 -14.49
C GLN A 155 -5.88 19.82 -13.82
N VAL A 156 -4.77 20.15 -14.50
CA VAL A 156 -3.65 20.91 -13.94
C VAL A 156 -3.64 22.33 -14.53
N SER A 157 -4.01 23.31 -13.71
CA SER A 157 -4.04 24.71 -14.09
C SER A 157 -2.71 25.40 -13.80
N HIS A 158 -2.05 25.91 -14.85
CA HIS A 158 -0.87 26.76 -14.70
C HIS A 158 -1.24 28.13 -14.10
N LYS A 159 -2.38 28.69 -14.52
CA LYS A 159 -2.82 30.03 -14.08
C LYS A 159 -2.99 30.11 -12.57
N ASP A 160 -3.56 29.06 -11.98
CA ASP A 160 -3.92 29.05 -10.56
C ASP A 160 -2.93 28.25 -9.72
N LEU A 161 -1.97 27.55 -10.35
CA LEU A 161 -1.06 26.58 -9.75
C LEU A 161 -1.82 25.57 -8.89
N LYS A 162 -2.81 24.89 -9.51
CA LYS A 162 -3.68 23.94 -8.84
C LYS A 162 -3.97 22.71 -9.67
N ILE A 163 -4.21 21.62 -8.98
CA ILE A 163 -4.79 20.41 -9.55
C ILE A 163 -6.26 20.33 -9.12
N TYR A 164 -7.17 20.16 -10.07
CA TYR A 164 -8.61 20.05 -9.84
C TYR A 164 -9.08 18.63 -10.13
N PHE A 165 -9.59 17.94 -9.13
CA PHE A 165 -10.13 16.60 -9.28
C PHE A 165 -11.66 16.63 -9.45
N TYR A 166 -12.20 15.69 -10.20
CA TYR A 166 -13.66 15.57 -10.46
C TYR A 166 -14.51 15.41 -9.19
N ASN A 167 -13.93 14.95 -8.09
CA ASN A 167 -14.60 14.83 -6.80
C ASN A 167 -14.57 16.12 -5.95
N GLY A 168 -14.11 17.23 -6.52
CA GLY A 168 -14.00 18.54 -5.86
C GLY A 168 -12.75 18.72 -5.00
N LYS A 169 -11.85 17.72 -4.94
CA LYS A 169 -10.53 17.89 -4.30
C LYS A 169 -9.72 18.90 -5.11
N VAL A 170 -9.02 19.80 -4.43
CA VAL A 170 -8.07 20.75 -5.01
C VAL A 170 -6.74 20.64 -4.29
N ILE A 171 -5.65 20.62 -5.03
CA ILE A 171 -4.28 20.58 -4.50
C ILE A 171 -3.55 21.81 -5.06
N ASN A 172 -2.96 22.61 -4.19
CA ASN A 172 -2.06 23.69 -4.61
C ASN A 172 -0.70 23.08 -4.96
N ILE A 173 -0.08 23.61 -6.01
CA ILE A 173 1.23 23.18 -6.49
C ILE A 173 2.14 24.38 -6.70
N THR A 174 3.43 24.15 -6.75
CA THR A 174 4.43 25.14 -7.14
C THR A 174 4.62 25.14 -8.67
N GLU A 175 5.35 26.14 -9.17
CA GLU A 175 5.73 26.18 -10.58
C GLU A 175 6.59 24.97 -10.98
N GLU A 176 7.52 24.57 -10.11
CA GLU A 176 8.39 23.40 -10.33
C GLU A 176 7.61 22.10 -10.39
N GLU A 177 6.62 21.94 -9.51
CA GLU A 177 5.72 20.78 -9.50
C GLU A 177 4.80 20.78 -10.74
N TYR A 178 4.36 21.95 -11.20
CA TYR A 178 3.63 22.09 -12.46
C TYR A 178 4.49 21.61 -13.64
N GLU A 179 5.73 22.10 -13.75
CA GLU A 179 6.64 21.67 -14.82
C GLU A 179 6.93 20.18 -14.77
N MET A 180 7.15 19.62 -13.58
CA MET A 180 7.35 18.19 -13.38
C MET A 180 6.15 17.38 -13.91
N LEU A 181 4.92 17.80 -13.57
CA LEU A 181 3.69 17.17 -14.06
C LEU A 181 3.58 17.24 -15.58
N GLN A 182 3.88 18.42 -16.19
CA GLN A 182 3.86 18.58 -17.65
C GLN A 182 4.86 17.65 -18.35
N LYS A 183 6.06 17.50 -17.81
CA LYS A 183 7.06 16.53 -18.30
C LYS A 183 6.57 15.09 -18.14
N GLY A 184 5.95 14.77 -16.99
CA GLY A 184 5.33 13.45 -16.76
C GLY A 184 4.21 13.15 -17.76
N PHE A 185 3.35 14.11 -18.06
CA PHE A 185 2.30 13.94 -19.10
C PHE A 185 2.88 13.76 -20.50
N ALA A 186 3.95 14.47 -20.84
CA ALA A 186 4.57 14.45 -22.15
C ALA A 186 5.49 13.24 -22.39
N GLU A 187 5.86 12.50 -21.32
CA GLU A 187 6.81 11.39 -21.42
C GLU A 187 6.27 10.28 -22.33
N ASP A 188 6.99 10.00 -23.42
CA ASP A 188 6.68 8.99 -24.43
C ASP A 188 7.68 7.82 -24.46
N GLU A 189 8.69 7.89 -23.57
CA GLU A 189 9.67 6.83 -23.38
C GLU A 189 9.73 6.45 -21.89
N SER A 190 9.91 5.17 -21.61
CA SER A 190 10.11 4.66 -20.26
C SER A 190 11.50 4.02 -20.17
N ILE A 191 12.31 4.49 -19.24
CA ILE A 191 13.65 3.97 -18.96
C ILE A 191 13.52 2.91 -17.87
N SER A 192 14.11 1.72 -18.10
CA SER A 192 14.11 0.65 -17.11
C SER A 192 15.17 0.89 -16.03
N PHE A 193 14.87 0.46 -14.82
CA PHE A 193 15.87 0.33 -13.75
C PHE A 193 16.68 -0.97 -13.93
N GLY A 194 17.99 -0.94 -13.66
CA GLY A 194 18.88 -2.11 -13.66
C GLY A 194 20.21 -1.83 -14.34
N ASP A 195 21.08 -2.84 -14.39
CA ASP A 195 22.46 -2.74 -14.87
C ASP A 195 22.55 -2.35 -16.37
N THR A 196 21.50 -2.59 -17.13
CA THR A 196 21.38 -2.15 -18.52
C THR A 196 20.17 -1.25 -18.68
N LEU A 197 20.40 0.01 -19.02
CA LEU A 197 19.34 0.95 -19.36
C LEU A 197 18.63 0.46 -20.64
N ARG A 198 17.35 0.16 -20.53
CA ARG A 198 16.50 -0.15 -21.67
C ARG A 198 15.44 0.93 -21.80
N VAL A 199 15.36 1.52 -22.98
CA VAL A 199 14.35 2.49 -23.33
C VAL A 199 13.23 1.79 -24.08
N ALA A 200 11.98 2.02 -23.67
CA ALA A 200 10.80 1.51 -24.35
C ALA A 200 9.85 2.67 -24.66
N LYS A 201 9.36 2.73 -25.89
CA LYS A 201 8.30 3.69 -26.24
C LYS A 201 6.99 3.35 -25.52
N VAL A 202 6.33 4.37 -25.03
CA VAL A 202 5.06 4.27 -24.32
C VAL A 202 4.03 5.24 -24.91
N VAL A 203 2.75 4.90 -24.74
CA VAL A 203 1.63 5.80 -25.06
C VAL A 203 1.14 6.40 -23.76
N SER A 204 0.96 7.71 -23.74
CA SER A 204 0.50 8.45 -22.58
C SER A 204 -1.03 8.45 -22.51
N HIS A 205 -1.57 8.07 -21.36
CA HIS A 205 -2.97 8.26 -20.98
C HIS A 205 -2.98 9.06 -19.65
N GLY A 206 -2.65 10.34 -19.74
CA GLY A 206 -2.37 11.14 -18.56
C GLY A 206 -1.07 10.72 -17.86
N ILE A 207 -1.12 10.49 -16.57
CA ILE A 207 0.04 9.96 -15.81
C ILE A 207 0.28 8.48 -16.11
N TYR A 208 -0.75 7.71 -16.39
CA TYR A 208 -0.60 6.30 -16.76
C TYR A 208 0.06 6.14 -18.12
N LYS A 209 1.04 5.22 -18.20
CA LYS A 209 1.78 4.90 -19.43
C LYS A 209 1.58 3.46 -19.83
N GLU A 210 1.30 3.23 -21.09
CA GLU A 210 1.14 1.90 -21.66
C GLU A 210 2.19 1.63 -22.76
N ARG A 211 2.68 0.41 -22.86
CA ARG A 211 3.57 0.05 -23.96
C ARG A 211 2.83 0.08 -25.29
N THR A 212 3.48 0.58 -26.35
CA THR A 212 2.93 0.77 -27.70
C THR A 212 2.27 -0.46 -28.33
N ASN A 213 2.61 -1.68 -27.86
CA ASN A 213 2.06 -2.92 -28.40
C ASN A 213 0.74 -3.37 -27.76
N ALA A 214 0.26 -2.67 -26.75
CA ALA A 214 -0.98 -2.96 -26.07
C ALA A 214 -2.03 -1.91 -26.47
N LEU A 215 -2.64 -2.11 -27.63
CA LEU A 215 -3.78 -1.28 -28.07
C LEU A 215 -4.96 -1.49 -27.11
N SER A 216 -5.11 -0.64 -26.11
CA SER A 216 -6.38 -0.50 -25.42
C SER A 216 -6.97 0.85 -25.76
N ALA A 217 -7.93 0.82 -26.66
CA ALA A 217 -8.78 1.95 -26.89
C ALA A 217 -9.68 2.16 -25.66
N ASN A 218 -9.76 3.41 -25.18
CA ASN A 218 -10.73 3.89 -24.20
C ASN A 218 -10.79 3.14 -22.86
N ASP A 219 -9.72 3.25 -22.07
CA ASP A 219 -9.77 2.87 -20.64
C ASP A 219 -10.82 3.74 -19.91
N ASP A 220 -11.80 3.12 -19.29
CA ASP A 220 -12.87 3.78 -18.54
C ASP A 220 -12.69 3.55 -17.03
N ILE A 221 -12.74 4.65 -16.25
CA ILE A 221 -12.69 4.63 -14.78
C ILE A 221 -13.84 3.81 -14.17
N LYS A 222 -14.97 3.67 -14.88
CA LYS A 222 -16.10 2.86 -14.45
C LYS A 222 -15.89 1.36 -14.68
N ASN A 223 -14.87 0.98 -15.46
CA ASN A 223 -14.55 -0.42 -15.71
C ASN A 223 -13.55 -0.95 -14.67
N PRO A 224 -13.96 -1.87 -13.78
CA PRO A 224 -13.10 -2.41 -12.73
C PRO A 224 -11.81 -3.06 -13.25
N ALA A 225 -11.83 -3.64 -14.45
CA ALA A 225 -10.64 -4.25 -15.06
C ALA A 225 -9.61 -3.19 -15.45
N HIS A 226 -10.03 -2.03 -15.95
CA HIS A 226 -9.13 -0.93 -16.30
C HIS A 226 -8.53 -0.31 -15.02
N VAL A 227 -9.34 -0.10 -13.99
CA VAL A 227 -8.87 0.38 -12.68
C VAL A 227 -7.84 -0.57 -12.09
N GLU A 228 -8.10 -1.87 -12.10
CA GLU A 228 -7.16 -2.88 -11.60
C GLU A 228 -5.85 -2.93 -12.40
N LYS A 229 -5.92 -2.84 -13.74
CA LYS A 229 -4.75 -2.80 -14.63
C LYS A 229 -3.85 -1.62 -14.29
N ARG A 230 -4.42 -0.42 -14.18
CA ARG A 230 -3.70 0.81 -13.87
C ARG A 230 -3.15 0.82 -12.45
N TYR A 231 -3.90 0.31 -11.47
CA TYR A 231 -3.42 0.11 -10.10
C TYR A 231 -2.19 -0.79 -10.04
N ARG A 232 -2.21 -1.95 -10.72
CA ARG A 232 -1.05 -2.86 -10.77
C ARG A 232 0.16 -2.22 -11.43
N TRP A 233 -0.06 -1.35 -12.41
CA TRP A 233 1.03 -0.60 -13.02
C TRP A 233 1.72 0.31 -12.00
N VAL A 234 0.99 1.09 -11.20
CA VAL A 234 1.58 1.90 -10.12
C VAL A 234 2.32 1.03 -9.12
N GLN A 235 1.71 -0.06 -8.66
CA GLN A 235 2.37 -0.98 -7.72
C GLN A 235 3.70 -1.51 -8.27
N ARG A 236 3.73 -1.83 -9.57
CA ARG A 236 4.96 -2.26 -10.24
C ARG A 236 6.02 -1.14 -10.29
N ARG A 237 5.62 0.12 -10.56
CA ARG A 237 6.54 1.27 -10.53
C ARG A 237 7.12 1.46 -9.13
N MET A 238 6.29 1.44 -8.11
CA MET A 238 6.72 1.54 -6.71
C MET A 238 7.70 0.43 -6.32
N MET A 239 7.45 -0.81 -6.74
CA MET A 239 8.37 -1.93 -6.53
C MET A 239 9.72 -1.72 -7.21
N LEU A 240 9.73 -1.18 -8.44
CA LEU A 240 10.96 -0.88 -9.16
C LEU A 240 11.76 0.25 -8.48
N ILE A 241 11.09 1.30 -8.03
CA ILE A 241 11.71 2.38 -7.25
C ILE A 241 12.31 1.80 -5.97
N SER A 242 11.54 1.02 -5.20
CA SER A 242 12.01 0.36 -3.98
C SER A 242 13.29 -0.45 -4.22
N LYS A 243 13.31 -1.23 -5.30
CA LYS A 243 14.47 -2.06 -5.66
C LYS A 243 15.68 -1.22 -6.06
N ASN A 244 15.46 -0.11 -6.77
CA ASN A 244 16.56 0.75 -7.25
C ASN A 244 17.28 1.47 -6.10
N PHE A 245 16.54 1.83 -5.05
CA PHE A 245 17.08 2.54 -3.88
C PHE A 245 17.37 1.62 -2.68
N ASP A 246 17.11 0.32 -2.81
CA ASP A 246 17.20 -0.66 -1.71
C ASP A 246 16.42 -0.23 -0.46
N ILE A 247 15.27 0.40 -0.66
CA ILE A 247 14.37 0.87 0.40
C ILE A 247 12.95 0.38 0.15
N GLN A 248 12.20 0.14 1.21
CA GLN A 248 10.82 -0.31 1.07
C GLN A 248 9.87 0.90 0.88
N ILE A 249 9.52 1.21 -0.37
CA ILE A 249 8.55 2.25 -0.71
C ILE A 249 7.25 1.62 -1.19
N THR A 250 6.13 2.07 -0.65
CA THR A 250 4.78 1.68 -1.09
C THR A 250 3.92 2.92 -1.30
N SER A 251 2.84 2.80 -2.09
CA SER A 251 1.88 3.90 -2.24
C SER A 251 1.27 4.32 -0.89
N GLY A 252 1.05 3.36 0.00
CA GLY A 252 0.56 3.64 1.35
C GLY A 252 1.58 4.40 2.20
N SER A 253 2.86 3.98 2.19
CA SER A 253 3.91 4.64 2.98
C SER A 253 4.14 6.08 2.54
N ILE A 254 4.13 6.35 1.23
CA ILE A 254 4.27 7.73 0.71
C ILE A 254 3.06 8.59 1.10
N GLY A 255 1.84 8.07 0.95
CA GLY A 255 0.63 8.79 1.39
C GLY A 255 0.63 9.07 2.89
N ASP A 256 1.07 8.12 3.70
CA ASP A 256 1.19 8.29 5.15
C ASP A 256 2.25 9.32 5.53
N SER A 257 3.36 9.35 4.79
CA SER A 257 4.42 10.35 4.95
C SER A 257 3.89 11.77 4.70
N GLY A 258 3.17 11.96 3.59
CA GLY A 258 2.55 13.24 3.27
C GLY A 258 1.50 13.65 4.32
N LEU A 259 0.65 12.71 4.74
CA LEU A 259 -0.35 12.98 5.78
C LEU A 259 0.30 13.42 7.09
N LEU A 260 1.37 12.74 7.54
CA LEU A 260 2.10 13.10 8.75
C LEU A 260 2.81 14.45 8.60
N HIS A 261 3.39 14.74 7.44
CA HIS A 261 4.00 16.03 7.13
C HIS A 261 2.99 17.17 7.32
N TYR A 262 1.83 17.07 6.68
CA TYR A 262 0.79 18.11 6.78
C TYR A 262 0.11 18.19 8.16
N ILE A 263 0.05 17.10 8.92
CA ILE A 263 -0.36 17.15 10.33
C ILE A 263 0.62 18.00 11.13
N LYS A 264 1.94 17.80 10.98
CA LYS A 264 2.96 18.58 11.69
C LYS A 264 2.90 20.06 11.32
N GLU A 265 2.72 20.39 10.05
CA GLU A 265 2.55 21.77 9.59
C GLU A 265 1.29 22.41 10.17
N GLY A 266 0.14 21.75 10.06
CA GLY A 266 -1.12 22.27 10.59
C GLY A 266 -1.11 22.45 12.11
N MET A 267 -0.43 21.57 12.85
CA MET A 267 -0.19 21.77 14.30
C MET A 267 0.64 23.02 14.58
N LYS A 268 1.70 23.24 13.80
CA LYS A 268 2.58 24.41 13.94
C LYS A 268 1.83 25.71 13.63
N GLU A 269 1.05 25.73 12.55
CA GLU A 269 0.27 26.90 12.14
C GLU A 269 -0.85 27.23 13.13
N SER A 270 -1.52 26.22 13.67
CA SER A 270 -2.64 26.40 14.62
C SER A 270 -2.19 26.50 16.08
N ASN A 271 -0.91 26.26 16.38
CA ASN A 271 -0.35 26.20 17.75
C ASN A 271 -1.11 25.20 18.65
N LEU A 272 -1.56 24.10 18.08
CA LEU A 272 -2.28 23.02 18.79
C LEU A 272 -1.35 21.84 19.02
N ASN A 273 -1.54 21.13 20.14
CA ASN A 273 -0.91 19.82 20.30
C ASN A 273 -1.61 18.77 19.39
N PHE A 274 -0.99 17.60 19.25
CA PHE A 274 -1.49 16.55 18.32
C PHE A 274 -2.92 16.11 18.64
N VAL A 275 -3.26 15.90 19.92
CA VAL A 275 -4.59 15.45 20.33
C VAL A 275 -5.67 16.50 20.04
N GLU A 276 -5.34 17.78 20.26
CA GLU A 276 -6.22 18.91 19.94
C GLU A 276 -6.37 19.06 18.43
N PHE A 277 -5.25 19.04 17.69
CA PHE A 277 -5.25 19.17 16.24
C PHE A 277 -6.13 18.08 15.58
N THR A 278 -6.03 16.81 16.02
CA THR A 278 -6.84 15.74 15.43
C THR A 278 -8.37 15.96 15.52
N LYS A 279 -8.83 16.88 16.39
CA LYS A 279 -10.25 17.22 16.52
C LYS A 279 -10.64 18.47 15.71
N SER A 280 -9.71 19.13 15.06
CA SER A 280 -9.92 20.37 14.30
C SER A 280 -10.59 20.12 12.95
N LYS A 281 -11.19 21.18 12.38
CA LYS A 281 -11.73 21.16 11.01
C LYS A 281 -10.63 20.99 9.96
N GLU A 282 -9.45 21.51 10.23
CA GLU A 282 -8.26 21.39 9.38
C GLU A 282 -7.82 19.93 9.29
N ALA A 283 -7.73 19.23 10.44
CA ALA A 283 -7.42 17.82 10.47
C ALA A 283 -8.50 16.98 9.75
N GLN A 284 -9.78 17.37 9.82
CA GLN A 284 -10.84 16.71 9.07
C GLN A 284 -10.65 16.85 7.57
N LYS A 285 -10.38 18.06 7.08
CA LYS A 285 -10.12 18.31 5.66
C LYS A 285 -8.90 17.52 5.18
N LEU A 286 -7.84 17.52 5.98
CA LEU A 286 -6.63 16.78 5.72
C LEU A 286 -6.91 15.27 5.66
N ALA A 287 -7.60 14.71 6.64
CA ALA A 287 -7.99 13.30 6.66
C ALA A 287 -8.78 12.91 5.39
N TRP A 288 -9.72 13.74 4.98
CA TRP A 288 -10.51 13.53 3.77
C TRP A 288 -9.68 13.61 2.48
N ARG A 289 -8.71 14.52 2.43
CA ARG A 289 -7.74 14.62 1.32
C ARG A 289 -7.01 13.29 1.11
N TYR A 290 -6.65 12.61 2.21
CA TYR A 290 -5.98 11.30 2.20
C TYR A 290 -6.94 10.10 2.25
N GLY A 291 -8.22 10.31 1.93
CA GLY A 291 -9.20 9.23 1.79
C GLY A 291 -9.80 8.71 3.11
N ILE A 292 -9.47 9.30 4.25
CA ILE A 292 -10.03 8.94 5.56
C ILE A 292 -11.37 9.68 5.74
N LYS A 293 -12.44 9.13 5.15
CA LYS A 293 -13.80 9.74 5.14
C LYS A 293 -14.68 9.35 6.34
N SER A 294 -14.13 8.65 7.33
CA SER A 294 -14.86 8.22 8.54
C SER A 294 -15.02 9.38 9.51
N GLN A 295 -16.15 9.42 10.23
CA GLN A 295 -16.33 10.31 11.37
C GLN A 295 -15.35 9.99 12.53
N LEU A 296 -14.81 8.78 12.55
CA LEU A 296 -13.77 8.35 13.49
C LEU A 296 -12.36 8.78 13.07
N TYR A 297 -12.21 9.70 12.09
CA TYR A 297 -10.91 10.18 11.64
C TYR A 297 -9.98 10.63 12.79
N PRO A 298 -10.44 11.28 13.88
CA PRO A 298 -9.53 11.69 14.96
C PRO A 298 -8.88 10.49 15.65
N GLN A 299 -9.64 9.40 15.82
CA GLN A 299 -9.13 8.16 16.41
C GLN A 299 -8.15 7.47 15.44
N ILE A 300 -8.52 7.40 14.16
CA ILE A 300 -7.67 6.79 13.12
C ILE A 300 -6.32 7.51 13.03
N LEU A 301 -6.31 8.87 13.03
CA LEU A 301 -5.09 9.67 13.02
C LEU A 301 -4.24 9.42 14.26
N ARG A 302 -4.86 9.38 15.45
CA ARG A 302 -4.15 9.10 16.71
C ARG A 302 -3.53 7.72 16.71
N ASP A 303 -4.31 6.69 16.42
CA ASP A 303 -3.82 5.30 16.40
C ASP A 303 -2.65 5.12 15.42
N LYS A 304 -2.66 5.90 14.33
CA LYS A 304 -1.63 5.81 13.30
C LYS A 304 -0.36 6.58 13.63
N PHE A 305 -0.49 7.77 14.21
CA PHE A 305 0.59 8.74 14.27
C PHE A 305 1.03 9.17 15.67
N ILE A 306 0.33 8.80 16.75
CA ILE A 306 0.66 9.25 18.13
C ILE A 306 2.14 9.05 18.48
N LYS A 307 2.77 7.97 18.01
CA LYS A 307 4.17 7.65 18.27
C LYS A 307 5.18 8.64 17.70
N TYR A 308 4.78 9.50 16.76
CA TYR A 308 5.64 10.55 16.19
C TYR A 308 5.54 11.88 16.93
N PHE A 309 4.71 11.94 17.99
CA PHE A 309 4.43 13.13 18.80
C PHE A 309 4.58 12.88 20.30
N SER A 310 5.03 11.68 20.69
CA SER A 310 5.33 11.28 22.07
C SER A 310 6.76 11.62 22.46
#